data_4b260acc61d3e92041b69e93753afebc
#
_entry.id   4b260acc61d3e92041b69e93753afebc
#
_cell.length_a   1.000
_cell.length_b   1.000
_cell.length_c   1.000
_cell.angle_alpha   90.00
_cell.angle_beta   90.00
_cell.angle_gamma   90.00
#
_symmetry.space_group_name_H-M   'P 1'
#
loop_
_entity.id
_entity.type
_entity.pdbx_description
1 polymer ?
#
loop_
_entity_poly.entity_id
_entity_poly.type
_entity_poly.pdbx_seq_one_letter_code
_entity_poly.pdbx_strand_id
1 'polypeptide(L)'
;MAQTSTTLLSAKAHVTTITGSDISFTATSGVHTISSTSTVLTGSGKFAAFDLITITGTSNNNSTFTVKSVVSTTEITVEEVVTTETADGSTSTSLDHTGFVSDKAKGDGYYSQPDGVHTVAYQVTSSFNADATIKMQGSLATTPTEDDWFDIADTTFTADTSTVTSSANFTGNYVWVRSRTQSMTAGTVNSILLNS
;
A
#
# COMPACT_ATOMS: atom_id res chain seq x y z
N MET A 1 10.20 22.13 21.81
CA MET A 1 10.27 20.64 21.79
C MET A 1 11.18 20.23 20.66
N ALA A 2 11.95 19.14 20.80
CA ALA A 2 12.76 18.64 19.68
C ALA A 2 11.80 18.01 18.67
N GLN A 3 11.91 18.39 17.40
CA GLN A 3 11.21 17.72 16.30
C GLN A 3 11.75 16.29 16.18
N THR A 4 10.87 15.33 16.03
CA THR A 4 11.21 13.91 15.84
C THR A 4 10.80 13.47 14.46
N SER A 5 11.74 12.86 13.73
CA SER A 5 11.42 12.21 12.45
C SER A 5 10.87 10.81 12.70
N THR A 6 9.74 10.51 12.09
CA THR A 6 9.12 9.18 12.11
C THR A 6 9.33 8.51 10.76
N THR A 7 9.84 7.27 10.76
CA THR A 7 9.90 6.45 9.54
C THR A 7 8.52 5.86 9.28
N LEU A 8 7.83 6.34 8.25
CA LEU A 8 6.56 5.78 7.80
C LEU A 8 6.76 4.49 7.02
N LEU A 9 7.82 4.43 6.23
CA LEU A 9 8.18 3.26 5.44
C LEU A 9 9.69 3.10 5.40
N SER A 10 10.16 1.90 5.70
CA SER A 10 11.53 1.45 5.40
C SER A 10 11.61 0.86 3.99
N ALA A 11 12.80 0.44 3.55
CA ALA A 11 13.02 -0.05 2.19
C ALA A 11 12.02 -1.14 1.78
N LYS A 12 11.31 -0.91 0.66
CA LYS A 12 10.33 -1.83 0.10
C LYS A 12 10.42 -1.84 -1.43
N ALA A 13 10.66 -3.02 -1.99
CA ALA A 13 10.84 -3.21 -3.43
C ALA A 13 9.53 -3.65 -4.10
N HIS A 14 9.44 -3.40 -5.40
CA HIS A 14 8.41 -4.00 -6.26
C HIS A 14 8.51 -5.52 -6.24
N VAL A 15 7.36 -6.19 -6.22
CA VAL A 15 7.21 -7.64 -6.34
C VAL A 15 6.82 -7.98 -7.77
N THR A 16 7.46 -8.95 -8.38
CA THR A 16 7.07 -9.41 -9.72
C THR A 16 5.69 -10.05 -9.71
N THR A 17 4.94 -9.88 -10.79
CA THR A 17 3.63 -10.48 -11.00
C THR A 17 3.62 -11.96 -10.62
N ILE A 18 2.60 -12.36 -9.87
CA ILE A 18 2.32 -13.75 -9.53
C ILE A 18 1.11 -14.21 -10.34
N THR A 19 1.23 -15.34 -11.01
CA THR A 19 0.13 -15.93 -11.77
C THR A 19 -0.15 -17.36 -11.32
N GLY A 20 -1.41 -17.76 -11.31
CA GLY A 20 -1.83 -19.12 -10.97
C GLY A 20 -3.24 -19.39 -11.43
N SER A 21 -3.52 -20.65 -11.81
CA SER A 21 -4.89 -21.11 -12.11
C SER A 21 -5.59 -21.74 -10.90
N ASP A 22 -4.92 -21.74 -9.75
CA ASP A 22 -5.37 -22.32 -8.49
C ASP A 22 -5.71 -21.28 -7.41
N ILE A 23 -5.86 -20.00 -7.82
CA ILE A 23 -6.14 -18.88 -6.91
C ILE A 23 -7.64 -18.77 -6.69
N SER A 24 -8.03 -18.77 -5.42
CA SER A 24 -9.41 -18.69 -4.95
C SER A 24 -9.62 -17.50 -4.03
N PHE A 25 -10.85 -17.02 -3.96
CA PHE A 25 -11.29 -15.90 -3.14
C PHE A 25 -12.39 -16.38 -2.19
N THR A 26 -12.31 -16.00 -0.92
CA THR A 26 -13.28 -16.39 0.09
C THR A 26 -13.68 -15.20 0.96
N ALA A 27 -14.97 -14.98 1.11
CA ALA A 27 -15.56 -14.02 2.05
C ALA A 27 -16.28 -14.79 3.15
N THR A 28 -15.75 -14.77 4.36
CA THR A 28 -16.33 -15.50 5.50
C THR A 28 -16.28 -14.62 6.74
N SER A 29 -17.45 -14.33 7.33
CA SER A 29 -17.56 -13.58 8.60
C SER A 29 -16.78 -12.25 8.63
N GLY A 30 -16.77 -11.52 7.51
CA GLY A 30 -16.06 -10.25 7.39
C GLY A 30 -14.55 -10.38 7.19
N VAL A 31 -14.03 -11.59 7.00
CA VAL A 31 -12.65 -11.85 6.58
C VAL A 31 -12.64 -12.13 5.08
N HIS A 32 -11.80 -11.40 4.36
CA HIS A 32 -11.62 -11.49 2.92
C HIS A 32 -10.26 -12.10 2.62
N THR A 33 -10.25 -13.27 1.99
CA THR A 33 -9.06 -14.09 1.82
C THR A 33 -8.80 -14.38 0.35
N ILE A 34 -7.53 -14.31 -0.04
CA ILE A 34 -7.00 -14.80 -1.32
C ILE A 34 -6.09 -15.97 -0.99
N SER A 35 -6.38 -17.13 -1.56
CA SER A 35 -5.64 -18.36 -1.28
C SER A 35 -5.33 -19.16 -2.55
N SER A 36 -4.34 -20.02 -2.46
CA SER A 36 -3.92 -20.93 -3.52
C SER A 36 -3.61 -22.29 -2.94
N THR A 37 -3.72 -23.34 -3.73
CA THR A 37 -3.33 -24.70 -3.32
C THR A 37 -1.84 -24.97 -3.52
N SER A 38 -1.18 -24.25 -4.45
CA SER A 38 0.23 -24.49 -4.80
C SER A 38 1.02 -23.22 -5.15
N THR A 39 0.34 -22.17 -5.64
CA THR A 39 1.01 -20.91 -5.99
C THR A 39 1.46 -20.17 -4.74
N VAL A 40 2.75 -19.87 -4.64
CA VAL A 40 3.35 -19.15 -3.50
C VAL A 40 3.07 -17.66 -3.62
N LEU A 41 2.28 -17.12 -2.69
CA LEU A 41 1.87 -15.71 -2.65
C LEU A 41 2.80 -14.85 -1.78
N THR A 42 3.39 -15.41 -0.73
CA THR A 42 4.15 -14.68 0.29
C THR A 42 5.53 -15.29 0.53
N GLY A 43 6.41 -14.52 1.19
CA GLY A 43 7.77 -14.93 1.47
C GLY A 43 8.79 -13.94 0.91
N SER A 44 10.06 -14.35 0.81
CA SER A 44 11.11 -13.48 0.26
C SER A 44 10.83 -13.07 -1.19
N GLY A 45 10.76 -11.76 -1.45
CA GLY A 45 10.47 -11.20 -2.78
C GLY A 45 9.03 -11.44 -3.27
N LYS A 46 8.10 -11.70 -2.36
CA LYS A 46 6.68 -11.91 -2.60
C LYS A 46 5.85 -10.90 -1.80
N PHE A 47 4.52 -11.02 -1.84
CA PHE A 47 3.63 -10.11 -1.16
C PHE A 47 3.79 -10.13 0.37
N ALA A 48 3.61 -8.97 0.96
CA ALA A 48 3.63 -8.72 2.39
C ALA A 48 2.44 -7.84 2.79
N ALA A 49 2.20 -7.71 4.09
CA ALA A 49 1.19 -6.77 4.57
C ALA A 49 1.44 -5.35 4.04
N PHE A 50 0.34 -4.66 3.76
CA PHE A 50 0.29 -3.31 3.19
C PHE A 50 0.65 -3.19 1.71
N ASP A 51 0.93 -4.30 0.99
CA ASP A 51 1.07 -4.27 -0.46
C ASP A 51 -0.28 -4.00 -1.14
N LEU A 52 -0.23 -3.23 -2.22
CA LEU A 52 -1.34 -3.06 -3.15
C LEU A 52 -1.17 -4.06 -4.29
N ILE A 53 -2.17 -4.89 -4.50
CA ILE A 53 -2.19 -5.90 -5.56
C ILE A 53 -3.39 -5.66 -6.48
N THR A 54 -3.13 -5.54 -7.77
CA THR A 54 -4.20 -5.48 -8.78
C THR A 54 -4.41 -6.87 -9.35
N ILE A 55 -5.64 -7.35 -9.29
CA ILE A 55 -6.02 -8.68 -9.73
C ILE A 55 -6.75 -8.61 -11.04
N THR A 56 -6.41 -9.50 -11.96
CA THR A 56 -7.04 -9.68 -13.25
C THR A 56 -7.19 -11.17 -13.59
N GLY A 57 -8.05 -11.49 -14.53
CA GLY A 57 -8.30 -12.88 -14.94
C GLY A 57 -9.28 -13.63 -14.04
N THR A 58 -10.08 -12.93 -13.24
CA THR A 58 -11.16 -13.52 -12.44
C THR A 58 -12.53 -13.11 -12.97
N SER A 59 -13.59 -13.77 -12.54
CA SER A 59 -14.95 -13.40 -12.93
C SER A 59 -15.48 -12.21 -12.13
N ASN A 60 -15.13 -12.11 -10.83
CA ASN A 60 -15.76 -11.18 -9.89
C ASN A 60 -14.79 -10.32 -9.09
N ASN A 61 -13.48 -10.63 -9.12
CA ASN A 61 -12.49 -9.97 -8.26
C ASN A 61 -11.41 -9.19 -9.03
N ASN A 62 -11.73 -8.69 -10.24
CA ASN A 62 -10.82 -7.85 -11.02
C ASN A 62 -10.79 -6.43 -10.45
N SER A 63 -9.94 -6.20 -9.45
CA SER A 63 -9.81 -4.93 -8.74
C SER A 63 -8.43 -4.82 -8.05
N THR A 64 -8.19 -3.69 -7.38
CA THR A 64 -7.01 -3.52 -6.54
C THR A 64 -7.39 -3.76 -5.08
N PHE A 65 -6.55 -4.53 -4.39
CA PHE A 65 -6.70 -4.92 -3.01
C PHE A 65 -5.48 -4.55 -2.19
N THR A 66 -5.70 -4.19 -0.92
CA THR A 66 -4.64 -3.96 0.07
C THR A 66 -4.44 -5.22 0.90
N VAL A 67 -3.24 -5.78 0.88
CA VAL A 67 -2.91 -6.95 1.70
C VAL A 67 -2.96 -6.54 3.18
N LYS A 68 -3.91 -7.10 3.91
CA LYS A 68 -4.10 -6.86 5.35
C LYS A 68 -3.09 -7.66 6.17
N SER A 69 -3.00 -8.95 5.91
CA SER A 69 -2.08 -9.84 6.62
C SER A 69 -1.66 -11.04 5.79
N VAL A 70 -0.52 -11.59 6.15
CA VAL A 70 -0.02 -12.87 5.66
C VAL A 70 -0.46 -13.98 6.62
N VAL A 71 -1.20 -14.97 6.12
CA VAL A 71 -1.66 -16.12 6.90
C VAL A 71 -0.70 -17.30 6.72
N SER A 72 -0.30 -17.57 5.48
CA SER A 72 0.65 -18.64 5.13
C SER A 72 1.42 -18.27 3.86
N THR A 73 2.25 -19.17 3.34
CA THR A 73 2.95 -18.97 2.05
C THR A 73 2.00 -18.90 0.86
N THR A 74 0.79 -19.43 0.98
CA THR A 74 -0.21 -19.52 -0.08
C THR A 74 -1.51 -18.82 0.27
N GLU A 75 -1.53 -18.02 1.35
CA GLU A 75 -2.76 -17.38 1.82
C GLU A 75 -2.48 -16.00 2.40
N ILE A 76 -3.26 -15.01 1.95
CA ILE A 76 -3.27 -13.65 2.45
C ILE A 76 -4.71 -13.22 2.74
N THR A 77 -4.88 -12.28 3.68
CA THR A 77 -6.14 -11.54 3.82
C THR A 77 -6.01 -10.15 3.22
N VAL A 78 -7.12 -9.58 2.78
CA VAL A 78 -7.19 -8.23 2.21
C VAL A 78 -8.19 -7.36 2.95
N GLU A 79 -8.06 -6.04 2.81
CA GLU A 79 -8.95 -5.08 3.48
C GLU A 79 -10.28 -4.93 2.74
N GLU A 80 -10.24 -4.93 1.41
CA GLU A 80 -11.41 -4.75 0.57
C GLU A 80 -12.23 -6.03 0.47
N VAL A 81 -13.51 -5.87 0.14
CA VAL A 81 -14.46 -6.98 0.01
C VAL A 81 -14.16 -7.80 -1.24
N VAL A 82 -13.96 -9.12 -1.07
CA VAL A 82 -13.92 -10.06 -2.19
C VAL A 82 -15.28 -10.77 -2.35
N THR A 83 -15.58 -11.15 -3.58
CA THR A 83 -16.67 -12.10 -3.88
C THR A 83 -16.10 -13.51 -3.85
N THR A 84 -16.76 -14.43 -3.15
CA THR A 84 -16.32 -15.83 -3.12
C THR A 84 -16.27 -16.41 -4.54
N GLU A 85 -15.10 -16.91 -4.93
CA GLU A 85 -14.81 -17.45 -6.25
C GLU A 85 -13.79 -18.58 -6.11
N THR A 86 -14.16 -19.76 -6.57
CA THR A 86 -13.26 -20.93 -6.54
C THR A 86 -12.49 -21.01 -7.85
N ALA A 87 -11.19 -21.29 -7.75
CA ALA A 87 -10.35 -21.54 -8.91
C ALA A 87 -10.93 -22.67 -9.80
N ASP A 88 -10.97 -22.46 -11.09
CA ASP A 88 -11.44 -23.44 -12.06
C ASP A 88 -10.33 -24.37 -12.60
N GLY A 89 -9.07 -24.08 -12.21
CA GLY A 89 -7.88 -24.84 -12.63
C GLY A 89 -7.45 -24.59 -14.08
N SER A 90 -8.18 -23.76 -14.82
CA SER A 90 -7.92 -23.50 -16.25
C SER A 90 -7.63 -22.03 -16.55
N THR A 91 -8.33 -21.12 -15.89
CA THR A 91 -8.15 -19.68 -16.06
C THR A 91 -7.01 -19.16 -15.20
N SER A 92 -6.04 -18.49 -15.81
CA SER A 92 -4.93 -17.91 -15.06
C SER A 92 -5.34 -16.57 -14.46
N THR A 93 -5.28 -16.49 -13.14
CA THR A 93 -5.41 -15.25 -12.37
C THR A 93 -4.04 -14.58 -12.25
N SER A 94 -3.96 -13.29 -12.54
CA SER A 94 -2.76 -12.47 -12.33
C SER A 94 -2.93 -11.57 -11.10
N LEU A 95 -1.90 -11.53 -10.27
CA LEU A 95 -1.76 -10.64 -9.13
C LEU A 95 -0.55 -9.75 -9.38
N ASP A 96 -0.81 -8.50 -9.75
CA ASP A 96 0.21 -7.50 -10.05
C ASP A 96 0.45 -6.62 -8.84
N HIS A 97 1.70 -6.54 -8.37
CA HIS A 97 2.07 -5.60 -7.32
C HIS A 97 2.11 -4.19 -7.89
N THR A 98 1.22 -3.33 -7.43
CA THR A 98 1.05 -1.97 -7.96
C THR A 98 1.46 -0.88 -6.98
N GLY A 99 1.92 -1.25 -5.79
CA GLY A 99 2.38 -0.31 -4.78
C GLY A 99 2.20 -0.83 -3.36
N PHE A 100 2.13 0.09 -2.41
CA PHE A 100 1.91 -0.22 -1.00
C PHE A 100 1.45 1.02 -0.23
N VAL A 101 0.87 0.80 0.94
CA VAL A 101 0.63 1.83 1.95
C VAL A 101 1.66 1.69 3.08
N SER A 102 2.00 2.81 3.74
CA SER A 102 2.84 2.76 4.93
C SER A 102 2.02 2.46 6.19
N ASP A 103 2.72 2.19 7.28
CA ASP A 103 2.12 2.34 8.59
C ASP A 103 1.55 3.76 8.77
N LYS A 104 0.50 3.87 9.58
CA LYS A 104 -0.09 5.17 9.92
C LYS A 104 0.65 5.81 11.09
N ALA A 105 0.89 7.10 10.99
CA ALA A 105 1.38 7.94 12.08
C ALA A 105 0.26 8.83 12.61
N LYS A 106 0.39 9.25 13.87
CA LYS A 106 -0.54 10.19 14.48
C LYS A 106 -0.26 11.61 13.97
N GLY A 107 -1.31 12.28 13.51
CA GLY A 107 -1.26 13.70 13.15
C GLY A 107 -1.67 14.60 14.30
N ASP A 108 -1.69 15.92 14.07
CA ASP A 108 -2.02 16.93 15.09
C ASP A 108 -3.42 16.74 15.68
N GLY A 109 -4.39 16.31 14.86
CA GLY A 109 -5.75 16.03 15.30
C GLY A 109 -5.88 14.90 16.31
N TYR A 110 -4.95 13.93 16.29
CA TYR A 110 -4.91 12.86 17.30
C TYR A 110 -4.64 13.41 18.70
N TYR A 111 -3.80 14.43 18.80
CA TYR A 111 -3.40 15.02 20.06
C TYR A 111 -4.22 16.26 20.43
N SER A 112 -5.23 16.62 19.62
CA SER A 112 -5.98 17.88 19.76
C SER A 112 -5.06 19.11 19.80
N GLN A 113 -3.98 19.06 19.02
CA GLN A 113 -3.01 20.15 18.92
C GLN A 113 -3.44 21.15 17.84
N PRO A 114 -2.94 22.40 17.91
CA PRO A 114 -3.08 23.33 16.79
C PRO A 114 -2.45 22.76 15.53
N ASP A 115 -3.01 23.12 14.38
CA ASP A 115 -2.52 22.75 13.07
C ASP A 115 -1.07 23.20 12.87
N GLY A 116 -0.16 22.27 12.67
CA GLY A 116 1.26 22.49 12.47
C GLY A 116 1.69 22.20 11.03
N VAL A 117 2.97 22.45 10.75
CA VAL A 117 3.59 22.10 9.47
C VAL A 117 4.21 20.71 9.58
N HIS A 118 3.75 19.80 8.75
CA HIS A 118 4.36 18.51 8.56
C HIS A 118 5.29 18.53 7.35
N THR A 119 6.43 17.86 7.45
CA THR A 119 7.35 17.70 6.32
C THR A 119 7.54 16.22 6.04
N VAL A 120 7.26 15.80 4.80
CA VAL A 120 7.54 14.45 4.34
C VAL A 120 8.75 14.46 3.40
N ALA A 121 9.61 13.45 3.53
CA ALA A 121 10.73 13.22 2.62
C ALA A 121 10.58 11.82 1.98
N TYR A 122 10.70 11.78 0.65
CA TYR A 122 10.65 10.57 -0.16
C TYR A 122 12.03 10.23 -0.71
N GLN A 123 12.42 8.98 -0.65
CA GLN A 123 13.64 8.46 -1.26
C GLN A 123 13.37 7.15 -1.99
N VAL A 124 13.72 7.10 -3.27
CA VAL A 124 13.53 5.93 -4.13
C VAL A 124 14.82 5.55 -4.85
N THR A 125 14.86 4.37 -5.47
CA THR A 125 15.95 3.98 -6.38
C THR A 125 15.77 4.62 -7.76
N SER A 126 16.86 4.76 -8.52
CA SER A 126 16.81 5.24 -9.91
C SER A 126 16.05 4.31 -10.87
N SER A 127 15.78 3.07 -10.44
CA SER A 127 14.93 2.10 -11.17
C SER A 127 13.45 2.22 -10.83
N PHE A 128 13.06 3.15 -9.97
CA PHE A 128 11.65 3.42 -9.68
C PHE A 128 10.99 3.98 -10.95
N ASN A 129 9.88 3.39 -11.37
CA ASN A 129 9.29 3.72 -12.66
C ASN A 129 8.62 5.10 -12.68
N ALA A 130 8.69 5.78 -13.82
CA ALA A 130 8.21 7.16 -13.98
C ALA A 130 6.69 7.34 -13.80
N ASP A 131 5.89 6.28 -13.96
CA ASP A 131 4.43 6.34 -13.75
C ASP A 131 4.04 6.15 -12.28
N ALA A 132 4.96 5.69 -11.45
CA ALA A 132 4.69 5.49 -10.03
C ALA A 132 4.64 6.83 -9.30
N THR A 133 3.70 6.94 -8.40
CA THR A 133 3.52 8.12 -7.55
C THR A 133 3.53 7.72 -6.09
N ILE A 134 4.09 8.59 -5.25
CA ILE A 134 4.00 8.50 -3.80
C ILE A 134 3.32 9.76 -3.31
N LYS A 135 2.37 9.63 -2.41
CA LYS A 135 1.65 10.77 -1.81
C LYS A 135 1.30 10.50 -0.36
N MET A 136 1.04 11.57 0.37
CA MET A 136 0.49 11.47 1.71
C MET A 136 -1.02 11.38 1.66
N GLN A 137 -1.57 10.60 2.59
CA GLN A 137 -3.00 10.50 2.85
C GLN A 137 -3.28 10.87 4.30
N GLY A 138 -4.40 11.54 4.53
CA GLY A 138 -4.93 11.87 5.84
C GLY A 138 -6.22 11.12 6.13
N SER A 139 -6.52 10.95 7.42
CA SER A 139 -7.82 10.48 7.89
C SER A 139 -8.24 11.26 9.13
N LEU A 140 -9.55 11.53 9.26
CA LEU A 140 -10.17 12.15 10.43
C LEU A 140 -10.84 11.11 11.33
N ALA A 141 -10.94 9.86 10.89
CA ALA A 141 -11.51 8.77 11.69
C ALA A 141 -10.56 8.38 12.82
N THR A 142 -11.11 8.08 14.00
CA THR A 142 -10.33 7.58 15.15
C THR A 142 -9.78 6.18 14.90
N THR A 143 -10.52 5.36 14.14
CA THR A 143 -10.14 4.02 13.70
C THR A 143 -10.42 3.91 12.21
N PRO A 144 -9.49 4.36 11.33
CA PRO A 144 -9.74 4.42 9.90
C PRO A 144 -9.78 3.02 9.27
N THR A 145 -10.74 2.85 8.36
CA THR A 145 -10.82 1.80 7.35
C THR A 145 -10.20 2.31 6.04
N GLU A 146 -10.12 1.49 5.00
CA GLU A 146 -9.54 1.95 3.71
C GLU A 146 -10.36 3.08 3.07
N ASP A 147 -11.67 3.15 3.31
CA ASP A 147 -12.56 4.20 2.78
C ASP A 147 -12.42 5.57 3.48
N ASP A 148 -11.74 5.61 4.64
CA ASP A 148 -11.57 6.84 5.43
C ASP A 148 -10.33 7.67 5.04
N TRP A 149 -9.55 7.21 4.07
CA TRP A 149 -8.32 7.88 3.65
C TRP A 149 -8.55 8.76 2.43
N PHE A 150 -8.05 9.98 2.48
CA PHE A 150 -8.07 10.93 1.36
C PHE A 150 -6.67 11.49 1.11
N ASP A 151 -6.40 11.82 -0.14
CA ASP A 151 -5.10 12.34 -0.55
C ASP A 151 -4.90 13.77 -0.04
N ILE A 152 -3.71 14.04 0.50
CA ILE A 152 -3.31 15.39 0.92
C ILE A 152 -2.71 16.11 -0.29
N ALA A 153 -3.27 17.27 -0.62
CA ALA A 153 -2.82 18.08 -1.76
C ALA A 153 -1.32 18.43 -1.65
N ASP A 154 -0.69 18.63 -2.81
CA ASP A 154 0.71 19.07 -2.96
C ASP A 154 1.78 18.15 -2.32
N THR A 155 1.39 16.91 -1.96
CA THR A 155 2.33 15.92 -1.41
C THR A 155 2.74 14.85 -2.43
N THR A 156 2.27 14.93 -3.67
CA THR A 156 2.57 13.94 -4.70
C THR A 156 4.02 14.04 -5.16
N PHE A 157 4.74 12.94 -5.06
CA PHE A 157 6.06 12.74 -5.64
C PHE A 157 5.94 11.76 -6.80
N THR A 158 6.42 12.19 -7.98
CA THR A 158 6.62 11.34 -9.15
C THR A 158 8.10 11.30 -9.44
N ALA A 159 8.72 10.12 -9.32
CA ALA A 159 10.12 9.95 -9.60
C ALA A 159 10.39 9.91 -11.11
N ASP A 160 11.56 10.34 -11.50
CA ASP A 160 12.12 10.11 -12.83
C ASP A 160 13.55 9.51 -12.67
N THR A 161 14.21 9.24 -13.78
CA THR A 161 15.55 8.64 -13.77
C THR A 161 16.63 9.50 -13.07
N SER A 162 16.36 10.79 -12.84
CA SER A 162 17.27 11.75 -12.22
C SER A 162 16.84 12.16 -10.82
N THR A 163 15.52 12.15 -10.54
CA THR A 163 14.96 12.63 -9.28
C THR A 163 14.61 11.45 -8.39
N VAL A 164 15.51 11.08 -7.50
CA VAL A 164 15.34 9.94 -6.56
C VAL A 164 15.02 10.38 -5.13
N THR A 165 15.00 11.67 -4.87
CA THR A 165 14.64 12.26 -3.56
C THR A 165 13.78 13.48 -3.75
N SER A 166 12.80 13.67 -2.87
CA SER A 166 11.96 14.87 -2.82
C SER A 166 11.43 15.09 -1.42
N SER A 167 10.90 16.28 -1.17
CA SER A 167 10.19 16.59 0.06
C SER A 167 8.96 17.47 -0.24
N ALA A 168 7.95 17.37 0.62
CA ALA A 168 6.81 18.23 0.59
C ALA A 168 6.44 18.68 2.00
N ASN A 169 5.90 19.89 2.11
CA ASN A 169 5.29 20.38 3.34
C ASN A 169 3.78 20.39 3.19
N PHE A 170 3.08 20.02 4.24
CA PHE A 170 1.62 20.08 4.28
C PHE A 170 1.13 20.49 5.67
N THR A 171 -0.06 21.00 5.74
CA THR A 171 -0.76 21.38 6.99
C THR A 171 -2.11 20.71 7.02
N GLY A 172 -2.64 20.45 8.20
CA GLY A 172 -3.97 19.89 8.36
C GLY A 172 -4.11 19.15 9.69
N ASN A 173 -5.27 19.31 10.31
CA ASN A 173 -5.56 18.72 11.62
C ASN A 173 -6.04 17.26 11.47
N TYR A 174 -5.19 16.41 10.90
CA TYR A 174 -5.48 14.98 10.67
C TYR A 174 -5.35 14.19 11.96
N VAL A 175 -6.24 13.21 12.17
CA VAL A 175 -6.08 12.23 13.27
C VAL A 175 -4.95 11.26 12.93
N TRP A 176 -4.93 10.79 11.68
CA TRP A 176 -3.89 9.90 11.16
C TRP A 176 -3.38 10.38 9.81
N VAL A 177 -2.11 10.10 9.56
CA VAL A 177 -1.46 10.27 8.25
C VAL A 177 -0.73 9.01 7.87
N ARG A 178 -0.68 8.71 6.56
CA ARG A 178 0.12 7.62 5.98
C ARG A 178 0.62 8.02 4.60
N SER A 179 1.55 7.26 4.03
CA SER A 179 1.90 7.38 2.62
C SER A 179 1.24 6.27 1.80
N ARG A 180 0.97 6.56 0.52
CA ARG A 180 0.50 5.59 -0.46
C ARG A 180 1.34 5.69 -1.73
N THR A 181 1.93 4.56 -2.15
CA THR A 181 2.61 4.38 -3.42
C THR A 181 1.67 3.67 -4.38
N GLN A 182 1.56 4.16 -5.61
CA GLN A 182 0.66 3.63 -6.65
C GLN A 182 1.36 3.53 -7.99
N SER A 183 0.81 2.70 -8.90
CA SER A 183 1.31 2.49 -10.26
C SER A 183 2.77 2.05 -10.33
N MET A 184 3.23 1.36 -9.29
CA MET A 184 4.59 0.86 -9.20
C MET A 184 4.73 -0.42 -10.02
N THR A 185 5.67 -0.43 -10.96
CA THR A 185 5.98 -1.59 -11.82
C THR A 185 7.45 -1.99 -11.73
N ALA A 186 8.28 -1.21 -11.04
CA ALA A 186 9.70 -1.48 -10.86
C ALA A 186 10.29 -0.65 -9.71
N GLY A 187 11.47 -1.02 -9.26
CA GLY A 187 12.29 -0.25 -8.32
C GLY A 187 11.98 -0.49 -6.86
N THR A 188 12.50 0.40 -6.02
CA THR A 188 12.39 0.33 -4.56
C THR A 188 12.13 1.72 -4.00
N VAL A 189 11.20 1.84 -3.07
CA VAL A 189 11.15 2.98 -2.15
C VAL A 189 12.14 2.67 -1.03
N ASN A 190 13.17 3.52 -0.88
CA ASN A 190 14.21 3.34 0.13
C ASN A 190 13.73 3.77 1.52
N SER A 191 13.04 4.90 1.58
CA SER A 191 12.44 5.39 2.82
C SER A 191 11.39 6.46 2.57
N ILE A 192 10.44 6.56 3.49
CA ILE A 192 9.53 7.70 3.61
C ILE A 192 9.59 8.16 5.06
N LEU A 193 10.03 9.40 5.27
CA LEU A 193 10.21 10.00 6.58
C LEU A 193 9.20 11.13 6.77
N LEU A 194 8.61 11.20 7.95
CA LEU A 194 7.69 12.26 8.35
C LEU A 194 8.28 12.99 9.55
N ASN A 195 8.27 14.31 9.48
CA ASN A 195 8.54 15.23 10.60
C ASN A 195 7.27 16.04 10.89
N SER A 196 6.82 16.01 12.13
CA SER A 196 5.61 16.69 12.61
C SER A 196 5.82 17.27 14.01
#